data_16f13c73e64b726d91fd481a6a1b431c
#
_entry.id   16f13c73e64b726d91fd481a6a1b431c
#
_cell.length_a   1.000
_cell.length_b   1.000
_cell.length_c   1.000
_cell.angle_alpha   90.00
_cell.angle_beta   90.00
_cell.angle_gamma   90.00
#
_symmetry.space_group_name_H-M   'P 1'
#
loop_
_entity.id
_entity.type
_entity.pdbx_description
1 polymer ?
#
loop_
_entity_poly.entity_id
_entity_poly.type
_entity_poly.pdbx_seq_one_letter_code
_entity_poly.pdbx_strand_id
1 'polypeptide(L)'
;NVMYLSAFVLDIKQYTISQKDVSMQKFKKQLAAAISDAVCKTAGDNVCGAEDICAMLEYPPDPTMGDIALPCFRFSKLLRKAPPVIAAALAEDAGIKNVDGVGSVNVSGGYLNFRISDGYYEKNVIPEILEKGADYGRSDIGKGKTVVLDYSSPNVAKPFHIGHLGTTVIGHSLKKLHEFCGYNCVGINHLGDWGTQFGKLIVAYRKWGSEKEVEKDGIDGLVGLYVRFHEEADKDPSLNDLARAEFAKLEHHDPDNIRLWRWFIELSLAEYKKTYDQLGITFDSYNGESFYTDKMPEQVEKLRSMGLLKLDDGASVVDLSEYDMPVCLILKRDGSTLYPTRDIAAAVYRKRTYNFDKCIYVTSSQQSLHFAQWFKVVELMGYDWYDELVHVPYGTVSIDGVKLSTRHGNVVLLRDVFEAAIEKVTKVIDEKNPGLENKKETAEAVGVGAIVFYYLMNNRIKDISFRMDDALSFDGNTGPYVQY
;
A
#
# COMPACT_ATOMS: atom_id res chain seq x y z
N ASN A 1 -4.57 21.68 -1.60
CA ASN A 1 -4.74 20.54 -2.49
C ASN A 1 -4.76 19.18 -1.76
N VAL A 2 -5.72 19.07 -0.83
CA VAL A 2 -6.10 17.85 -0.12
C VAL A 2 -6.80 16.84 -1.06
N MET A 3 -7.03 17.19 -2.33
CA MET A 3 -7.81 16.39 -3.30
C MET A 3 -7.15 15.08 -3.73
N TYR A 4 -5.83 14.91 -3.60
CA TYR A 4 -5.18 13.66 -3.98
C TYR A 4 -5.16 12.59 -2.89
N LEU A 5 -5.38 12.97 -1.63
CA LEU A 5 -5.71 12.03 -0.57
C LEU A 5 -7.11 11.37 -0.76
N SER A 6 -8.02 12.03 -1.49
CA SER A 6 -9.36 11.51 -1.74
C SER A 6 -9.41 10.30 -2.70
N ALA A 7 -8.44 10.14 -3.59
CA ALA A 7 -8.34 8.94 -4.44
C ALA A 7 -7.91 7.69 -3.63
N PHE A 8 -7.22 7.88 -2.51
CA PHE A 8 -6.87 6.82 -1.57
C PHE A 8 -8.06 6.43 -0.67
N VAL A 9 -9.01 7.34 -0.47
CA VAL A 9 -10.19 7.18 0.40
C VAL A 9 -11.37 6.52 -0.35
N LEU A 10 -11.34 6.45 -1.69
CA LEU A 10 -12.47 5.97 -2.50
C LEU A 10 -12.79 4.48 -2.37
N ASP A 11 -11.88 3.65 -1.87
CA ASP A 11 -12.15 2.24 -1.53
C ASP A 11 -12.72 2.05 -0.11
N ILE A 12 -12.76 3.10 0.70
CA ILE A 12 -13.37 3.06 2.06
C ILE A 12 -14.89 3.34 2.02
N LYS A 13 -15.49 3.47 0.85
CA LYS A 13 -16.92 3.85 0.69
C LYS A 13 -17.96 2.87 1.26
N GLN A 14 -17.56 1.75 1.86
CA GLN A 14 -18.52 0.83 2.51
C GLN A 14 -18.60 0.93 4.03
N TYR A 15 -17.89 1.86 4.66
CA TYR A 15 -17.91 1.96 6.11
C TYR A 15 -18.72 3.17 6.59
N THR A 16 -19.88 2.89 7.16
CA THR A 16 -20.64 3.85 7.97
C THR A 16 -19.75 4.24 9.15
N ILE A 17 -19.21 5.45 9.10
CA ILE A 17 -18.33 5.99 10.13
C ILE A 17 -19.14 6.28 11.37
N SER A 18 -19.06 5.43 12.39
CA SER A 18 -19.47 5.80 13.75
C SER A 18 -18.44 6.80 14.29
N GLN A 19 -18.72 8.09 14.13
CA GLN A 19 -17.82 9.17 14.51
C GLN A 19 -18.26 9.78 15.84
N LYS A 20 -17.30 9.96 16.77
CA LYS A 20 -17.33 11.14 17.63
C LYS A 20 -17.02 12.31 16.71
N ASP A 21 -18.02 13.16 16.49
CA ASP A 21 -18.05 14.11 15.38
C ASP A 21 -16.91 15.13 15.47
N VAL A 22 -15.97 15.07 14.53
CA VAL A 22 -15.11 16.17 14.15
C VAL A 22 -16.01 17.30 13.64
N SER A 23 -15.78 18.55 14.02
CA SER A 23 -16.65 19.72 13.72
C SER A 23 -17.08 19.78 12.25
N MET A 24 -16.17 19.46 11.32
CA MET A 24 -16.47 19.44 9.87
C MET A 24 -17.43 18.31 9.48
N GLN A 25 -17.35 17.15 10.13
CA GLN A 25 -18.27 16.05 9.85
C GLN A 25 -19.66 16.32 10.48
N LYS A 26 -19.67 16.93 11.66
CA LYS A 26 -20.93 17.39 12.28
C LYS A 26 -21.63 18.37 11.36
N PHE A 27 -20.91 19.35 10.82
CA PHE A 27 -21.45 20.29 9.84
C PHE A 27 -22.02 19.59 8.62
N LYS A 28 -21.27 18.67 7.98
CA LYS A 28 -21.74 17.89 6.82
C LYS A 28 -23.00 17.09 7.12
N LYS A 29 -23.08 16.46 8.29
CA LYS A 29 -24.27 15.69 8.70
C LYS A 29 -25.49 16.59 8.91
N GLN A 30 -25.32 17.74 9.56
CA GLN A 30 -26.40 18.73 9.77
C GLN A 30 -26.89 19.29 8.44
N LEU A 31 -25.95 19.64 7.54
CA LEU A 31 -26.27 20.10 6.20
C LEU A 31 -27.02 19.02 5.39
N ALA A 32 -26.53 17.79 5.41
CA ALA A 32 -27.17 16.67 4.74
C ALA A 32 -28.57 16.37 5.27
N ALA A 33 -28.82 16.49 6.57
CA ALA A 33 -30.14 16.35 7.17
C ALA A 33 -31.10 17.45 6.68
N ALA A 34 -30.65 18.70 6.68
CA ALA A 34 -31.48 19.81 6.18
C ALA A 34 -31.81 19.67 4.68
N ILE A 35 -30.84 19.19 3.88
CA ILE A 35 -31.06 18.90 2.45
C ILE A 35 -32.04 17.73 2.28
N SER A 36 -31.91 16.66 3.07
CA SER A 36 -32.85 15.53 3.06
C SER A 36 -34.28 15.99 3.34
N ASP A 37 -34.49 16.80 4.37
CA ASP A 37 -35.78 17.36 4.72
C ASP A 37 -36.36 18.20 3.56
N ALA A 38 -35.56 19.03 2.93
CA ALA A 38 -35.98 19.86 1.79
C ALA A 38 -36.38 19.02 0.58
N VAL A 39 -35.62 17.95 0.28
CA VAL A 39 -35.90 17.01 -0.80
C VAL A 39 -37.16 16.21 -0.51
N CYS A 40 -37.33 15.69 0.71
CA CYS A 40 -38.50 14.93 1.12
C CYS A 40 -39.81 15.78 1.11
N LYS A 41 -39.74 17.05 1.48
CA LYS A 41 -40.89 17.98 1.34
C LYS A 41 -41.39 18.09 -0.10
N THR A 42 -40.51 17.92 -1.07
CA THR A 42 -40.85 18.06 -2.50
C THR A 42 -41.22 16.74 -3.16
N ALA A 43 -40.61 15.62 -2.74
CA ALA A 43 -40.71 14.30 -3.38
C ALA A 43 -41.60 13.31 -2.64
N GLY A 44 -41.98 13.60 -1.38
CA GLY A 44 -42.66 12.68 -0.44
C GLY A 44 -41.68 12.04 0.55
N ASP A 45 -42.22 11.45 1.60
CA ASP A 45 -41.43 10.93 2.72
C ASP A 45 -40.50 9.79 2.31
N ASN A 46 -39.29 9.78 2.92
CA ASN A 46 -38.23 8.73 2.84
C ASN A 46 -37.62 8.44 1.46
N VAL A 47 -37.49 9.42 0.61
CA VAL A 47 -37.01 9.22 -0.76
C VAL A 47 -35.49 9.33 -0.88
N CYS A 48 -34.80 10.01 0.05
CA CYS A 48 -33.33 10.12 0.09
C CYS A 48 -32.86 10.40 1.52
N GLY A 49 -32.12 9.47 2.09
CA GLY A 49 -31.62 9.57 3.46
C GLY A 49 -30.52 10.63 3.64
N ALA A 50 -30.42 11.20 4.84
CA ALA A 50 -29.37 12.14 5.18
C ALA A 50 -27.95 11.53 5.01
N GLU A 51 -27.78 10.23 5.25
CA GLU A 51 -26.51 9.53 5.06
C GLU A 51 -26.13 9.47 3.57
N ASP A 52 -27.09 9.19 2.69
CA ASP A 52 -26.87 9.18 1.24
C ASP A 52 -26.46 10.56 0.73
N ILE A 53 -27.13 11.61 1.23
CA ILE A 53 -26.80 12.99 0.89
C ILE A 53 -25.43 13.37 1.43
N CYS A 54 -25.09 12.99 2.66
CA CYS A 54 -23.78 13.25 3.24
C CYS A 54 -22.65 12.61 2.40
N ALA A 55 -22.89 11.41 1.88
CA ALA A 55 -21.96 10.73 0.97
C ALA A 55 -21.89 11.38 -0.43
N MET A 56 -22.88 12.18 -0.82
CA MET A 56 -22.87 12.95 -2.06
C MET A 56 -22.15 14.29 -1.95
N LEU A 57 -21.96 14.83 -0.73
CA LEU A 57 -21.25 16.09 -0.52
C LEU A 57 -19.79 15.96 -0.90
N GLU A 58 -19.33 16.79 -1.81
CA GLU A 58 -17.97 16.80 -2.33
C GLU A 58 -17.30 18.16 -2.17
N TYR A 59 -15.99 18.21 -2.36
CA TYR A 59 -15.25 19.45 -2.38
C TYR A 59 -15.17 19.96 -3.82
N PRO A 60 -15.56 21.23 -4.10
CA PRO A 60 -15.45 21.76 -5.45
C PRO A 60 -13.98 21.83 -5.89
N PRO A 61 -13.69 21.60 -7.20
CA PRO A 61 -12.32 21.63 -7.70
C PRO A 61 -11.69 23.04 -7.64
N ASP A 62 -12.52 24.08 -7.68
CA ASP A 62 -12.11 25.47 -7.54
C ASP A 62 -12.60 26.02 -6.21
N PRO A 63 -11.69 26.42 -5.28
CA PRO A 63 -12.06 26.99 -3.98
C PRO A 63 -12.91 28.25 -4.05
N THR A 64 -12.92 28.95 -5.17
CA THR A 64 -13.77 30.14 -5.35
C THR A 64 -15.25 29.78 -5.43
N MET A 65 -15.58 28.55 -5.82
CA MET A 65 -16.94 28.06 -5.89
C MET A 65 -17.60 27.80 -4.53
N GLY A 66 -16.80 27.57 -3.49
CA GLY A 66 -17.26 27.25 -2.13
C GLY A 66 -16.38 26.23 -1.44
N ASP A 67 -16.80 25.81 -0.25
CA ASP A 67 -16.06 24.82 0.55
C ASP A 67 -16.65 23.41 0.41
N ILE A 68 -17.97 23.30 0.13
CA ILE A 68 -18.67 22.03 -0.09
C ILE A 68 -19.63 22.19 -1.27
N ALA A 69 -19.78 21.16 -2.07
CA ALA A 69 -20.70 21.11 -3.20
C ALA A 69 -21.63 19.89 -3.12
N LEU A 70 -22.88 20.07 -3.56
CA LEU A 70 -23.86 19.01 -3.75
C LEU A 70 -24.19 18.89 -5.23
N PRO A 71 -23.91 17.74 -5.92
CA PRO A 71 -24.32 17.51 -7.29
C PRO A 71 -25.81 17.16 -7.35
N CYS A 72 -26.65 18.08 -7.83
CA CYS A 72 -28.11 17.92 -7.90
C CYS A 72 -28.57 16.97 -9.04
N PHE A 73 -27.66 16.49 -9.89
CA PHE A 73 -27.98 15.56 -10.98
C PHE A 73 -28.65 14.27 -10.49
N ARG A 74 -28.27 13.76 -9.33
CA ARG A 74 -28.83 12.54 -8.75
C ARG A 74 -30.30 12.67 -8.37
N PHE A 75 -30.78 13.88 -8.12
CA PHE A 75 -32.17 14.14 -7.78
C PHE A 75 -33.09 14.32 -9.00
N SER A 76 -32.53 14.41 -10.23
CA SER A 76 -33.29 14.70 -11.44
C SER A 76 -34.39 13.69 -11.73
N LYS A 77 -34.11 12.40 -11.60
CA LYS A 77 -35.10 11.33 -11.78
C LYS A 77 -36.15 11.35 -10.68
N LEU A 78 -35.71 11.63 -9.45
CA LEU A 78 -36.52 11.64 -8.25
C LEU A 78 -37.53 12.79 -8.26
N LEU A 79 -37.04 14.00 -8.50
CA LEU A 79 -37.84 15.22 -8.48
C LEU A 79 -38.47 15.58 -9.84
N ARG A 80 -38.15 14.84 -10.90
CA ARG A 80 -38.58 15.08 -12.29
C ARG A 80 -38.34 16.53 -12.75
N LYS A 81 -37.19 17.08 -12.35
CA LYS A 81 -36.77 18.45 -12.65
C LYS A 81 -35.32 18.46 -13.15
N ALA A 82 -34.94 19.51 -13.89
CA ALA A 82 -33.57 19.71 -14.32
C ALA A 82 -32.66 20.06 -13.10
N PRO A 83 -31.40 19.61 -13.08
CA PRO A 83 -30.48 19.84 -11.97
C PRO A 83 -30.32 21.31 -11.55
N PRO A 84 -30.21 22.28 -12.47
CA PRO A 84 -30.16 23.71 -12.09
C PRO A 84 -31.42 24.20 -11.40
N VAL A 85 -32.60 23.70 -11.76
CA VAL A 85 -33.89 24.06 -11.13
C VAL A 85 -33.97 23.49 -9.71
N ILE A 86 -33.45 22.28 -9.53
CA ILE A 86 -33.37 21.64 -8.22
C ILE A 86 -32.39 22.40 -7.33
N ALA A 87 -31.22 22.71 -7.83
CA ALA A 87 -30.21 23.48 -7.08
C ALA A 87 -30.73 24.84 -6.67
N ALA A 88 -31.44 25.55 -7.56
CA ALA A 88 -32.05 26.86 -7.25
C ALA A 88 -33.16 26.74 -6.19
N ALA A 89 -34.01 25.71 -6.25
CA ALA A 89 -35.04 25.47 -5.27
C ALA A 89 -34.47 25.15 -3.86
N LEU A 90 -33.45 24.32 -3.80
CA LEU A 90 -32.75 23.99 -2.54
C LEU A 90 -31.99 25.19 -1.98
N ALA A 91 -31.42 26.04 -2.84
CA ALA A 91 -30.72 27.25 -2.41
C ALA A 91 -31.67 28.25 -1.69
N GLU A 92 -32.95 28.22 -1.97
CA GLU A 92 -33.93 29.09 -1.30
C GLU A 92 -34.55 28.45 -0.05
N ASP A 93 -34.29 27.18 0.26
CA ASP A 93 -34.81 26.53 1.44
C ASP A 93 -34.22 27.15 2.73
N ALA A 94 -35.14 27.62 3.60
CA ALA A 94 -34.73 28.27 4.85
C ALA A 94 -34.07 27.29 5.83
N GLY A 95 -34.43 26.00 5.82
CA GLY A 95 -33.80 24.99 6.66
C GLY A 95 -32.33 24.82 6.31
N ILE A 96 -32.00 24.82 5.02
CA ILE A 96 -30.62 24.73 4.53
C ILE A 96 -29.82 26.01 4.86
N LYS A 97 -30.39 27.18 4.59
CA LYS A 97 -29.74 28.48 4.88
C LYS A 97 -29.43 28.67 6.37
N ASN A 98 -30.28 28.13 7.25
CA ASN A 98 -30.16 28.28 8.69
C ASN A 98 -29.34 27.19 9.39
N VAL A 99 -28.72 26.27 8.65
CA VAL A 99 -27.78 25.30 9.25
C VAL A 99 -26.60 26.07 9.85
N ASP A 100 -26.31 25.80 11.12
CA ASP A 100 -25.16 26.43 11.81
C ASP A 100 -23.85 26.17 11.04
N GLY A 101 -23.17 27.26 10.69
CA GLY A 101 -21.97 27.24 9.88
C GLY A 101 -22.17 27.52 8.40
N VAL A 102 -23.38 27.59 7.88
CA VAL A 102 -23.62 28.05 6.50
C VAL A 102 -23.43 29.55 6.40
N GLY A 103 -22.40 30.00 5.70
CA GLY A 103 -22.14 31.42 5.44
C GLY A 103 -22.84 31.92 4.17
N SER A 104 -22.78 31.15 3.09
CA SER A 104 -23.52 31.43 1.85
C SER A 104 -23.83 30.16 1.08
N VAL A 105 -24.89 30.24 0.26
CA VAL A 105 -25.33 29.18 -0.64
C VAL A 105 -25.38 29.74 -2.05
N ASN A 106 -24.68 29.12 -2.99
CA ASN A 106 -24.59 29.56 -4.37
C ASN A 106 -24.91 28.42 -5.34
N VAL A 107 -25.56 28.75 -6.45
CA VAL A 107 -25.88 27.80 -7.52
C VAL A 107 -24.93 27.99 -8.69
N SER A 108 -24.31 26.91 -9.14
CA SER A 108 -23.49 26.90 -10.35
C SER A 108 -23.87 25.71 -11.23
N GLY A 109 -24.56 25.96 -12.35
CA GLY A 109 -25.08 24.88 -13.18
C GLY A 109 -26.03 23.95 -12.41
N GLY A 110 -25.68 22.65 -12.33
CA GLY A 110 -26.42 21.64 -11.56
C GLY A 110 -25.87 21.37 -10.16
N TYR A 111 -25.01 22.26 -9.63
CA TYR A 111 -24.40 22.15 -8.30
C TYR A 111 -24.95 23.19 -7.34
N LEU A 112 -25.15 22.77 -6.10
CA LEU A 112 -25.41 23.65 -4.98
C LEU A 112 -24.13 23.74 -4.13
N ASN A 113 -23.54 24.94 -4.06
CA ASN A 113 -22.26 25.19 -3.41
C ASN A 113 -22.47 25.94 -2.11
N PHE A 114 -21.79 25.50 -1.07
CA PHE A 114 -21.84 26.06 0.28
C PHE A 114 -20.50 26.66 0.65
N ARG A 115 -20.54 27.86 1.21
CA ARG A 115 -19.39 28.45 1.90
C ARG A 115 -19.63 28.41 3.40
N ILE A 116 -18.66 27.93 4.13
CA ILE A 116 -18.72 27.87 5.59
C ILE A 116 -18.40 29.26 6.14
N SER A 117 -19.11 29.68 7.16
CA SER A 117 -18.90 30.99 7.80
C SER A 117 -17.59 30.98 8.60
N ASP A 118 -16.90 32.14 8.60
CA ASP A 118 -15.68 32.34 9.41
C ASP A 118 -15.96 32.05 10.90
N GLY A 119 -17.13 32.48 11.39
CA GLY A 119 -17.54 32.26 12.78
C GLY A 119 -17.70 30.77 13.14
N TYR A 120 -17.97 29.89 12.17
CA TYR A 120 -17.99 28.46 12.42
C TYR A 120 -16.57 27.90 12.58
N TYR A 121 -15.65 28.33 11.74
CA TYR A 121 -14.24 27.97 11.87
C TYR A 121 -13.66 28.42 13.21
N GLU A 122 -13.91 29.69 13.58
CA GLU A 122 -13.42 30.28 14.82
C GLU A 122 -13.96 29.57 16.09
N LYS A 123 -15.22 29.18 16.06
CA LYS A 123 -15.89 28.62 17.25
C LYS A 123 -15.78 27.11 17.38
N ASN A 124 -15.66 26.40 16.27
CA ASN A 124 -15.74 24.95 16.27
C ASN A 124 -14.45 24.27 15.74
N VAL A 125 -13.95 24.69 14.58
CA VAL A 125 -12.87 23.94 13.89
C VAL A 125 -11.51 24.28 14.48
N ILE A 126 -11.17 25.55 14.62
CA ILE A 126 -9.85 25.97 15.14
C ILE A 126 -9.66 25.51 16.60
N PRO A 127 -10.62 25.71 17.53
CA PRO A 127 -10.48 25.19 18.88
C PRO A 127 -10.31 23.67 18.95
N GLU A 128 -11.04 22.93 18.13
CA GLU A 128 -10.91 21.46 18.05
C GLU A 128 -9.52 21.04 17.56
N ILE A 129 -8.98 21.72 16.55
CA ILE A 129 -7.62 21.46 16.05
C ILE A 129 -6.59 21.73 17.16
N LEU A 130 -6.73 22.86 17.88
CA LEU A 130 -5.81 23.22 18.95
C LEU A 130 -5.90 22.27 20.16
N GLU A 131 -7.12 21.81 20.48
CA GLU A 131 -7.34 20.86 21.57
C GLU A 131 -6.80 19.46 21.23
N LYS A 132 -7.10 18.95 20.02
CA LYS A 132 -6.72 17.61 19.61
C LYS A 132 -5.28 17.52 19.10
N GLY A 133 -4.71 18.60 18.61
CA GLY A 133 -3.36 18.63 18.07
C GLY A 133 -3.14 17.52 17.04
N ALA A 134 -2.17 16.66 17.30
CA ALA A 134 -1.82 15.54 16.43
C ALA A 134 -2.93 14.46 16.27
N ASP A 135 -3.92 14.46 17.16
CA ASP A 135 -5.06 13.53 17.09
C ASP A 135 -6.27 14.10 16.34
N TYR A 136 -6.16 15.32 15.80
CA TYR A 136 -7.23 15.90 14.98
C TYR A 136 -7.51 15.02 13.75
N GLY A 137 -8.77 14.63 13.59
CA GLY A 137 -9.20 13.69 12.53
C GLY A 137 -9.11 12.21 12.90
N ARG A 138 -8.57 11.85 14.06
CA ARG A 138 -8.56 10.47 14.56
C ARG A 138 -9.99 9.95 14.75
N SER A 139 -10.19 8.67 14.43
CA SER A 139 -11.48 8.01 14.62
C SER A 139 -11.35 6.63 15.27
N ASP A 140 -12.43 6.11 15.79
CA ASP A 140 -12.53 4.81 16.46
C ASP A 140 -13.25 3.76 15.57
N ILE A 141 -13.39 3.97 14.26
CA ILE A 141 -14.11 3.06 13.36
C ILE A 141 -13.50 1.65 13.32
N GLY A 142 -12.20 1.59 13.56
CA GLY A 142 -11.42 0.35 13.63
C GLY A 142 -11.34 -0.28 15.02
N LYS A 143 -11.96 0.30 16.04
CA LYS A 143 -11.83 -0.19 17.42
C LYS A 143 -12.26 -1.64 17.55
N GLY A 144 -11.36 -2.46 18.06
CA GLY A 144 -11.57 -3.91 18.22
C GLY A 144 -11.38 -4.74 16.95
N LYS A 145 -10.99 -4.10 15.83
CA LYS A 145 -10.72 -4.77 14.56
C LYS A 145 -9.23 -4.81 14.27
N THR A 146 -8.80 -5.87 13.60
CA THR A 146 -7.39 -6.08 13.23
C THR A 146 -7.20 -6.03 11.72
N VAL A 147 -6.19 -5.28 11.27
CA VAL A 147 -5.77 -5.25 9.86
C VAL A 147 -4.35 -5.78 9.76
N VAL A 148 -4.16 -6.82 8.97
CA VAL A 148 -2.82 -7.34 8.61
C VAL A 148 -2.40 -6.73 7.28
N LEU A 149 -1.18 -6.21 7.19
CA LEU A 149 -0.65 -5.61 5.98
C LEU A 149 0.67 -6.29 5.59
N ASP A 150 0.68 -6.91 4.42
CA ASP A 150 1.87 -7.49 3.80
C ASP A 150 2.44 -6.50 2.79
N TYR A 151 3.64 -5.97 3.07
CA TYR A 151 4.26 -4.96 2.23
C TYR A 151 5.79 -4.94 2.38
N SER A 152 6.47 -4.26 1.47
CA SER A 152 7.91 -4.27 1.29
C SER A 152 8.43 -5.59 0.71
N SER A 153 8.52 -6.63 1.51
CA SER A 153 8.70 -8.03 1.14
C SER A 153 9.84 -8.29 0.12
N PRO A 154 11.08 -7.77 0.37
CA PRO A 154 12.19 -7.94 -0.55
C PRO A 154 12.70 -9.38 -0.56
N ASN A 155 13.28 -9.78 -1.69
CA ASN A 155 14.02 -11.04 -1.79
C ASN A 155 15.38 -10.92 -1.08
N VAL A 156 15.69 -11.87 -0.22
CA VAL A 156 16.98 -11.98 0.49
C VAL A 156 18.14 -12.11 -0.52
N ALA A 157 19.30 -11.59 -0.15
CA ALA A 157 20.51 -11.53 -0.99
C ALA A 157 20.30 -10.78 -2.33
N LYS A 158 19.34 -9.88 -2.39
CA LYS A 158 19.18 -8.93 -3.50
C LYS A 158 19.21 -7.51 -2.96
N PRO A 159 19.74 -6.55 -3.75
CA PRO A 159 19.83 -5.18 -3.29
C PRO A 159 18.44 -4.55 -3.19
N PHE A 160 18.26 -3.67 -2.22
CA PHE A 160 17.03 -2.88 -2.06
C PHE A 160 17.06 -1.73 -3.07
N HIS A 161 16.25 -1.82 -4.11
CA HIS A 161 16.24 -0.86 -5.21
C HIS A 161 14.95 -0.02 -5.19
N ILE A 162 14.94 1.05 -5.97
CA ILE A 162 13.80 2.00 -6.01
C ILE A 162 12.45 1.32 -6.34
N GLY A 163 12.45 0.20 -7.03
CA GLY A 163 11.23 -0.58 -7.28
C GLY A 163 10.58 -1.14 -6.01
N HIS A 164 11.34 -1.25 -4.90
CA HIS A 164 10.78 -1.65 -3.60
C HIS A 164 10.19 -0.46 -2.83
N LEU A 165 10.49 0.78 -3.22
CA LEU A 165 9.97 1.97 -2.54
C LEU A 165 8.45 1.97 -2.53
N GLY A 166 7.82 1.65 -3.67
CA GLY A 166 6.37 1.70 -3.83
C GLY A 166 5.62 0.86 -2.82
N THR A 167 5.89 -0.44 -2.79
CA THR A 167 5.24 -1.34 -1.83
C THR A 167 5.50 -0.89 -0.40
N THR A 168 6.73 -0.44 -0.10
CA THR A 168 7.17 -0.04 1.24
C THR A 168 6.42 1.20 1.75
N VAL A 169 6.39 2.29 0.98
CA VAL A 169 5.78 3.55 1.44
C VAL A 169 4.25 3.53 1.35
N ILE A 170 3.67 2.85 0.34
CA ILE A 170 2.21 2.68 0.25
C ILE A 170 1.72 1.83 1.42
N GLY A 171 2.37 0.68 1.66
CA GLY A 171 1.98 -0.22 2.75
C GLY A 171 2.10 0.46 4.11
N HIS A 172 3.21 1.17 4.36
CA HIS A 172 3.39 1.93 5.60
C HIS A 172 2.33 3.02 5.77
N SER A 173 2.03 3.77 4.70
CA SER A 173 0.99 4.81 4.74
C SER A 173 -0.38 4.23 5.06
N LEU A 174 -0.72 3.07 4.45
CA LEU A 174 -1.96 2.36 4.77
C LEU A 174 -1.99 1.90 6.22
N LYS A 175 -0.88 1.37 6.75
CA LYS A 175 -0.76 0.99 8.17
C LYS A 175 -1.05 2.19 9.06
N LYS A 176 -0.38 3.33 8.82
CA LYS A 176 -0.58 4.57 9.59
C LYS A 176 -2.01 5.09 9.52
N LEU A 177 -2.63 5.08 8.35
CA LEU A 177 -4.03 5.50 8.19
C LEU A 177 -5.00 4.60 8.98
N HIS A 178 -4.81 3.28 8.93
CA HIS A 178 -5.65 2.36 9.70
C HIS A 178 -5.42 2.52 11.22
N GLU A 179 -4.17 2.66 11.68
CA GLU A 179 -3.86 2.95 13.09
C GLU A 179 -4.53 4.25 13.55
N PHE A 180 -4.49 5.30 12.71
CA PHE A 180 -5.15 6.57 12.98
C PHE A 180 -6.68 6.45 13.05
N CYS A 181 -7.25 5.50 12.30
CA CYS A 181 -8.66 5.14 12.34
C CYS A 181 -9.03 4.14 13.47
N GLY A 182 -8.10 3.83 14.38
CA GLY A 182 -8.35 3.01 15.57
C GLY A 182 -8.25 1.50 15.37
N TYR A 183 -7.76 1.03 14.22
CA TYR A 183 -7.50 -0.40 14.00
C TYR A 183 -6.22 -0.86 14.71
N ASN A 184 -6.23 -2.12 15.15
CA ASN A 184 -5.00 -2.82 15.48
C ASN A 184 -4.32 -3.28 14.18
N CYS A 185 -3.10 -2.78 13.90
CA CYS A 185 -2.42 -3.07 12.65
C CYS A 185 -1.21 -3.97 12.87
N VAL A 186 -1.08 -5.01 12.05
CA VAL A 186 0.07 -5.93 12.03
C VAL A 186 0.78 -5.79 10.68
N GLY A 187 1.96 -5.19 10.67
CA GLY A 187 2.80 -5.05 9.48
C GLY A 187 3.69 -6.28 9.30
N ILE A 188 3.58 -6.95 8.18
CA ILE A 188 4.37 -8.12 7.83
C ILE A 188 5.32 -7.80 6.69
N ASN A 189 6.59 -8.08 6.90
CA ASN A 189 7.62 -8.10 5.88
C ASN A 189 7.81 -9.56 5.44
N HIS A 190 7.08 -9.99 4.42
CA HIS A 190 7.11 -11.35 3.90
C HIS A 190 8.32 -11.56 3.01
N LEU A 191 9.46 -11.85 3.62
CA LEU A 191 10.73 -11.97 2.90
C LEU A 191 10.74 -13.11 1.88
N GLY A 192 11.30 -12.86 0.71
CA GLY A 192 11.63 -13.92 -0.24
C GLY A 192 12.90 -14.65 0.20
N ASP A 193 12.80 -15.45 1.25
CA ASP A 193 13.89 -16.12 1.93
C ASP A 193 13.99 -17.61 1.62
N TRP A 194 13.26 -18.11 0.61
CA TRP A 194 13.24 -19.51 0.24
C TRP A 194 13.29 -19.71 -1.28
N GLY A 195 13.93 -20.79 -1.71
CA GLY A 195 13.98 -21.17 -3.12
C GLY A 195 15.37 -21.55 -3.61
N THR A 196 15.43 -22.03 -4.85
CA THR A 196 16.66 -22.51 -5.50
C THR A 196 17.78 -21.46 -5.59
N GLN A 197 17.45 -20.16 -5.45
CA GLN A 197 18.44 -19.09 -5.36
C GLN A 197 19.41 -19.27 -4.19
N PHE A 198 18.96 -19.84 -3.09
CA PHE A 198 19.82 -20.13 -1.93
C PHE A 198 20.78 -21.25 -2.20
N GLY A 199 20.38 -22.29 -2.95
CA GLY A 199 21.31 -23.32 -3.42
C GLY A 199 22.42 -22.72 -4.30
N LYS A 200 22.08 -21.80 -5.20
CA LYS A 200 23.06 -21.08 -6.02
C LYS A 200 24.03 -20.27 -5.17
N LEU A 201 23.50 -19.54 -4.19
CA LEU A 201 24.31 -18.71 -3.30
C LEU A 201 25.23 -19.53 -2.40
N ILE A 202 24.76 -20.66 -1.87
CA ILE A 202 25.58 -21.61 -1.09
C ILE A 202 26.73 -22.16 -1.94
N VAL A 203 26.45 -22.59 -3.19
CA VAL A 203 27.53 -23.04 -4.12
C VAL A 203 28.52 -21.93 -4.41
N ALA A 204 28.03 -20.71 -4.70
CA ALA A 204 28.89 -19.57 -5.00
C ALA A 204 29.79 -19.24 -3.80
N TYR A 205 29.23 -19.17 -2.61
CA TYR A 205 29.98 -18.91 -1.38
C TYR A 205 31.04 -19.96 -1.14
N ARG A 206 30.72 -21.25 -1.25
CA ARG A 206 31.68 -22.34 -1.04
C ARG A 206 32.82 -22.37 -2.07
N LYS A 207 32.55 -21.96 -3.32
CA LYS A 207 33.56 -21.96 -4.39
C LYS A 207 34.42 -20.70 -4.42
N TRP A 208 33.82 -19.53 -4.13
CA TRP A 208 34.45 -18.25 -4.43
C TRP A 208 34.35 -17.23 -3.30
N GLY A 209 33.57 -17.49 -2.26
CA GLY A 209 33.39 -16.57 -1.13
C GLY A 209 34.32 -16.86 0.02
N SER A 210 34.52 -15.85 0.85
CA SER A 210 35.11 -15.96 2.18
C SER A 210 34.30 -15.20 3.19
N GLU A 211 34.22 -15.70 4.41
CA GLU A 211 33.47 -15.07 5.49
C GLU A 211 33.90 -13.61 5.70
N LYS A 212 35.22 -13.36 5.74
CA LYS A 212 35.80 -12.03 5.90
C LYS A 212 35.35 -11.03 4.81
N GLU A 213 35.31 -11.47 3.54
CA GLU A 213 34.88 -10.60 2.44
C GLU A 213 33.39 -10.34 2.47
N VAL A 214 32.58 -11.37 2.70
CA VAL A 214 31.13 -11.25 2.77
C VAL A 214 30.71 -10.40 3.97
N GLU A 215 31.35 -10.54 5.15
CA GLU A 215 31.10 -9.68 6.30
C GLU A 215 31.46 -8.21 6.05
N LYS A 216 32.58 -7.96 5.33
CA LYS A 216 33.00 -6.61 4.98
C LYS A 216 32.06 -5.95 4.00
N ASP A 217 31.69 -6.67 2.95
CA ASP A 217 30.92 -6.12 1.83
C ASP A 217 29.39 -6.29 2.03
N GLY A 218 28.95 -7.05 3.05
CA GLY A 218 27.55 -7.25 3.41
C GLY A 218 26.73 -7.84 2.28
N ILE A 219 25.58 -7.24 2.02
CA ILE A 219 24.67 -7.68 0.95
C ILE A 219 25.29 -7.56 -0.45
N ASP A 220 26.17 -6.58 -0.69
CA ASP A 220 26.83 -6.38 -1.98
C ASP A 220 27.77 -7.54 -2.28
N GLY A 221 28.44 -8.10 -1.25
CA GLY A 221 29.23 -9.33 -1.38
C GLY A 221 28.38 -10.54 -1.78
N LEU A 222 27.20 -10.69 -1.19
CA LEU A 222 26.24 -11.75 -1.57
C LEU A 222 25.73 -11.57 -3.01
N VAL A 223 25.40 -10.35 -3.41
CA VAL A 223 24.98 -10.02 -4.78
C VAL A 223 26.11 -10.33 -5.78
N GLY A 224 27.35 -9.94 -5.46
CA GLY A 224 28.52 -10.26 -6.29
C GLY A 224 28.71 -11.77 -6.49
N LEU A 225 28.58 -12.56 -5.42
CA LEU A 225 28.62 -14.02 -5.49
C LEU A 225 27.48 -14.59 -6.35
N TYR A 226 26.28 -14.04 -6.23
CA TYR A 226 25.11 -14.46 -7.01
C TYR A 226 25.28 -14.17 -8.51
N VAL A 227 25.77 -12.98 -8.86
CA VAL A 227 26.08 -12.61 -10.26
C VAL A 227 27.16 -13.53 -10.82
N ARG A 228 28.25 -13.72 -10.08
CA ARG A 228 29.35 -14.63 -10.49
C ARG A 228 28.86 -16.06 -10.72
N PHE A 229 27.92 -16.54 -9.87
CA PHE A 229 27.33 -17.87 -10.08
C PHE A 229 26.66 -17.96 -11.45
N HIS A 230 25.90 -16.96 -11.87
CA HIS A 230 25.23 -16.98 -13.17
C HIS A 230 26.20 -16.93 -14.32
N GLU A 231 27.23 -16.07 -14.26
CA GLU A 231 28.26 -15.99 -15.27
C GLU A 231 29.04 -17.30 -15.45
N GLU A 232 29.34 -17.99 -14.34
CA GLU A 232 30.02 -19.28 -14.40
C GLU A 232 29.08 -20.42 -14.79
N ALA A 233 27.81 -20.39 -14.41
CA ALA A 233 26.82 -21.38 -14.80
C ALA A 233 26.46 -21.33 -16.30
N ASP A 234 26.62 -20.18 -16.95
CA ASP A 234 26.48 -20.04 -18.41
C ASP A 234 27.63 -20.77 -19.15
N LYS A 235 28.81 -20.88 -18.51
CA LYS A 235 30.00 -21.60 -19.03
C LYS A 235 29.97 -23.09 -18.65
N ASP A 236 29.50 -23.38 -17.43
CA ASP A 236 29.39 -24.74 -16.88
C ASP A 236 27.99 -24.98 -16.30
N PRO A 237 27.03 -25.47 -17.10
CA PRO A 237 25.66 -25.75 -16.67
C PRO A 237 25.54 -26.75 -15.51
N SER A 238 26.58 -27.55 -15.21
CA SER A 238 26.57 -28.50 -14.09
C SER A 238 26.47 -27.79 -12.73
N LEU A 239 26.85 -26.51 -12.65
CA LEU A 239 26.66 -25.69 -11.45
C LEU A 239 25.20 -25.56 -11.03
N ASN A 240 24.26 -25.59 -11.98
CA ASN A 240 22.86 -25.57 -11.67
C ASN A 240 22.39 -26.88 -11.01
N ASP A 241 22.99 -28.02 -11.33
CA ASP A 241 22.71 -29.30 -10.66
C ASP A 241 23.25 -29.30 -9.23
N LEU A 242 24.45 -28.76 -9.04
CA LEU A 242 25.00 -28.55 -7.70
C LEU A 242 24.12 -27.62 -6.86
N ALA A 243 23.61 -26.53 -7.44
CA ALA A 243 22.72 -25.61 -6.74
C ALA A 243 21.40 -26.28 -6.35
N ARG A 244 20.84 -27.13 -7.22
CA ARG A 244 19.64 -27.93 -6.88
C ARG A 244 19.93 -28.90 -5.74
N ALA A 245 21.10 -29.56 -5.75
CA ALA A 245 21.50 -30.47 -4.69
C ALA A 245 21.70 -29.74 -3.34
N GLU A 246 22.32 -28.55 -3.35
CA GLU A 246 22.48 -27.77 -2.12
C GLU A 246 21.15 -27.23 -1.60
N PHE A 247 20.21 -26.86 -2.48
CA PHE A 247 18.87 -26.47 -2.06
C PHE A 247 18.10 -27.66 -1.47
N ALA A 248 18.17 -28.85 -2.07
CA ALA A 248 17.59 -30.05 -1.51
C ALA A 248 18.14 -30.39 -0.12
N LYS A 249 19.45 -30.19 0.14
CA LYS A 249 20.01 -30.32 1.49
C LYS A 249 19.40 -29.30 2.45
N LEU A 250 19.20 -28.05 2.00
CA LEU A 250 18.55 -27.02 2.81
C LEU A 250 17.12 -27.42 3.18
N GLU A 251 16.36 -27.97 2.23
CA GLU A 251 15.01 -28.52 2.47
C GLU A 251 14.99 -29.69 3.46
N HIS A 252 16.06 -30.47 3.50
CA HIS A 252 16.25 -31.56 4.47
C HIS A 252 16.94 -31.13 5.75
N HIS A 253 17.01 -29.83 6.00
CA HIS A 253 17.56 -29.23 7.22
C HIS A 253 19.04 -29.59 7.50
N ASP A 254 19.86 -29.72 6.46
CA ASP A 254 21.30 -29.87 6.63
C ASP A 254 21.87 -28.72 7.49
N PRO A 255 22.59 -29.04 8.59
CA PRO A 255 22.99 -28.02 9.56
C PRO A 255 23.88 -26.93 8.97
N ASP A 256 24.79 -27.27 8.04
CA ASP A 256 25.72 -26.30 7.43
C ASP A 256 24.98 -25.38 6.46
N ASN A 257 24.04 -25.93 5.67
CA ASN A 257 23.24 -25.15 4.75
C ASN A 257 22.29 -24.22 5.50
N ILE A 258 21.67 -24.69 6.60
CA ILE A 258 20.82 -23.85 7.48
C ILE A 258 21.64 -22.73 8.10
N ARG A 259 22.88 -22.99 8.57
CA ARG A 259 23.75 -21.95 9.12
C ARG A 259 24.06 -20.86 8.10
N LEU A 260 24.47 -21.25 6.88
CA LEU A 260 24.77 -20.31 5.79
C LEU A 260 23.52 -19.51 5.40
N TRP A 261 22.38 -20.17 5.23
CA TRP A 261 21.10 -19.56 4.88
C TRP A 261 20.67 -18.51 5.90
N ARG A 262 20.74 -18.82 7.21
CA ARG A 262 20.43 -17.86 8.27
C ARG A 262 21.36 -16.65 8.23
N TRP A 263 22.64 -16.88 8.07
CA TRP A 263 23.63 -15.82 7.97
C TRP A 263 23.36 -14.89 6.78
N PHE A 264 23.00 -15.42 5.62
CA PHE A 264 22.64 -14.62 4.44
C PHE A 264 21.38 -13.77 4.69
N ILE A 265 20.40 -14.29 5.43
CA ILE A 265 19.21 -13.55 5.85
C ILE A 265 19.60 -12.41 6.80
N GLU A 266 20.41 -12.69 7.81
CA GLU A 266 20.87 -11.70 8.80
C GLU A 266 21.61 -10.54 8.13
N LEU A 267 22.53 -10.81 7.22
CA LEU A 267 23.25 -9.80 6.44
C LEU A 267 22.28 -8.94 5.60
N SER A 268 21.32 -9.58 4.96
CA SER A 268 20.34 -8.88 4.12
C SER A 268 19.42 -7.99 4.96
N LEU A 269 18.94 -8.50 6.08
CA LEU A 269 18.09 -7.74 7.02
C LEU A 269 18.83 -6.55 7.63
N ALA A 270 20.12 -6.71 7.96
CA ALA A 270 20.93 -5.63 8.49
C ALA A 270 21.03 -4.46 7.49
N GLU A 271 21.11 -4.75 6.21
CA GLU A 271 21.11 -3.71 5.15
C GLU A 271 19.73 -3.10 4.94
N TYR A 272 18.67 -3.92 4.83
CA TYR A 272 17.31 -3.42 4.65
C TYR A 272 16.89 -2.54 5.83
N LYS A 273 17.33 -2.90 7.04
CA LYS A 273 17.02 -2.13 8.25
C LYS A 273 17.55 -0.70 8.16
N LYS A 274 18.70 -0.44 7.55
CA LYS A 274 19.20 0.94 7.34
C LYS A 274 18.20 1.79 6.57
N THR A 275 17.65 1.24 5.48
CA THR A 275 16.63 1.92 4.68
C THR A 275 15.31 2.08 5.45
N TYR A 276 14.89 1.06 6.20
CA TYR A 276 13.69 1.17 7.03
C TYR A 276 13.84 2.21 8.15
N ASP A 277 15.00 2.28 8.78
CA ASP A 277 15.30 3.29 9.81
C ASP A 277 15.24 4.71 9.22
N GLN A 278 15.79 4.94 8.01
CA GLN A 278 15.68 6.23 7.31
C GLN A 278 14.23 6.59 6.96
N LEU A 279 13.39 5.60 6.64
CA LEU A 279 11.97 5.79 6.35
C LEU A 279 11.10 5.86 7.61
N GLY A 280 11.65 5.58 8.80
CA GLY A 280 10.89 5.46 10.05
C GLY A 280 9.92 4.28 10.06
N ILE A 281 10.24 3.17 9.37
CA ILE A 281 9.37 2.01 9.19
C ILE A 281 9.83 0.84 10.05
N THR A 282 8.87 0.22 10.71
CA THR A 282 9.07 -1.01 11.48
C THR A 282 8.00 -2.03 11.13
N PHE A 283 8.35 -3.32 11.26
CA PHE A 283 7.44 -4.43 11.03
C PHE A 283 7.23 -5.24 12.31
N ASP A 284 6.03 -5.80 12.45
CA ASP A 284 5.66 -6.65 13.58
C ASP A 284 6.10 -8.11 13.34
N SER A 285 6.31 -8.50 12.07
CA SER A 285 6.75 -9.84 11.68
C SER A 285 7.65 -9.81 10.45
N TYR A 286 8.68 -10.66 10.46
CA TYR A 286 9.57 -10.95 9.35
C TYR A 286 9.44 -12.42 8.88
N ASN A 287 8.29 -13.05 9.10
CA ASN A 287 8.01 -14.40 8.64
C ASN A 287 7.96 -14.43 7.11
N GLY A 288 9.04 -14.87 6.50
CA GLY A 288 9.20 -15.00 5.05
C GLY A 288 8.62 -16.30 4.49
N GLU A 289 8.92 -16.57 3.25
CA GLU A 289 8.45 -17.75 2.52
C GLU A 289 8.81 -19.06 3.23
N SER A 290 10.00 -19.15 3.84
CA SER A 290 10.51 -20.33 4.55
C SER A 290 9.63 -20.74 5.72
N PHE A 291 9.05 -19.77 6.42
CA PHE A 291 8.20 -19.99 7.58
C PHE A 291 6.92 -20.76 7.26
N TYR A 292 6.46 -20.70 6.02
CA TYR A 292 5.20 -21.29 5.60
C TYR A 292 5.37 -22.67 4.92
N THR A 293 6.59 -23.17 4.76
CA THR A 293 6.87 -24.42 4.04
C THR A 293 6.20 -25.63 4.68
N ASP A 294 6.20 -25.74 5.99
CA ASP A 294 5.57 -26.81 6.76
C ASP A 294 4.03 -26.68 6.85
N LYS A 295 3.46 -25.57 6.43
CA LYS A 295 2.02 -25.27 6.50
C LYS A 295 1.30 -25.51 5.17
N MET A 296 2.06 -25.61 4.06
CA MET A 296 1.52 -25.85 2.74
C MET A 296 0.86 -27.25 2.58
N PRO A 297 1.41 -28.35 3.13
CA PRO A 297 0.82 -29.69 2.97
C PRO A 297 -0.62 -29.76 3.46
N GLU A 298 -0.97 -29.10 4.55
CA GLU A 298 -2.34 -29.03 5.07
C GLU A 298 -3.30 -28.44 4.04
N GLN A 299 -2.90 -27.37 3.36
CA GLN A 299 -3.76 -26.71 2.38
C GLN A 299 -3.90 -27.53 1.09
N VAL A 300 -2.82 -28.18 0.66
CA VAL A 300 -2.86 -29.10 -0.48
C VAL A 300 -3.80 -30.27 -0.21
N GLU A 301 -3.75 -30.86 0.99
CA GLU A 301 -4.62 -31.97 1.36
C GLU A 301 -6.09 -31.52 1.46
N LYS A 302 -6.34 -30.33 1.98
CA LYS A 302 -7.70 -29.75 1.98
C LYS A 302 -8.24 -29.60 0.55
N LEU A 303 -7.45 -29.03 -0.37
CA LEU A 303 -7.83 -28.92 -1.78
C LEU A 303 -8.12 -30.28 -2.42
N ARG A 304 -7.32 -31.31 -2.09
CA ARG A 304 -7.49 -32.68 -2.59
C ARG A 304 -8.77 -33.32 -2.05
N SER A 305 -8.99 -33.25 -0.74
CA SER A 305 -10.17 -33.83 -0.07
C SER A 305 -11.49 -33.20 -0.54
N MET A 306 -11.46 -31.92 -0.95
CA MET A 306 -12.61 -31.21 -1.52
C MET A 306 -12.82 -31.50 -3.02
N GLY A 307 -11.92 -32.25 -3.67
CA GLY A 307 -12.00 -32.54 -5.10
C GLY A 307 -11.70 -31.33 -6.00
N LEU A 308 -11.06 -30.27 -5.46
CA LEU A 308 -10.73 -29.05 -6.21
C LEU A 308 -9.48 -29.21 -7.07
N LEU A 309 -8.59 -30.16 -6.74
CA LEU A 309 -7.38 -30.42 -7.52
C LEU A 309 -7.68 -31.28 -8.75
N LYS A 310 -7.31 -30.78 -9.92
CA LYS A 310 -7.31 -31.49 -11.21
C LYS A 310 -5.87 -31.64 -11.69
N LEU A 311 -5.63 -32.68 -12.49
CA LEU A 311 -4.37 -32.82 -13.21
C LEU A 311 -4.49 -32.15 -14.57
N ASP A 312 -3.57 -31.25 -14.88
CA ASP A 312 -3.42 -30.59 -16.16
C ASP A 312 -1.95 -30.64 -16.58
N ASP A 313 -1.66 -31.31 -17.66
CA ASP A 313 -0.31 -31.57 -18.19
C ASP A 313 0.68 -32.06 -17.08
N GLY A 314 0.18 -32.90 -16.17
CA GLY A 314 0.95 -33.48 -15.04
C GLY A 314 1.12 -32.54 -13.83
N ALA A 315 0.69 -31.30 -13.89
CA ALA A 315 0.65 -30.39 -12.75
C ALA A 315 -0.70 -30.48 -12.03
N SER A 316 -0.73 -30.19 -10.71
CA SER A 316 -1.99 -30.08 -9.97
C SER A 316 -2.48 -28.63 -10.00
N VAL A 317 -3.69 -28.46 -10.48
CA VAL A 317 -4.32 -27.13 -10.68
C VAL A 317 -5.70 -27.07 -10.05
N VAL A 318 -6.16 -25.85 -9.75
CA VAL A 318 -7.57 -25.54 -9.52
C VAL A 318 -8.12 -24.88 -10.78
N ASP A 319 -9.18 -25.45 -11.35
CA ASP A 319 -9.85 -24.89 -12.52
C ASP A 319 -10.71 -23.68 -12.12
N LEU A 320 -10.44 -22.56 -12.73
CA LEU A 320 -11.14 -21.29 -12.49
C LEU A 320 -11.88 -20.78 -13.74
N SER A 321 -12.07 -21.66 -14.75
CA SER A 321 -12.71 -21.28 -16.02
C SER A 321 -14.14 -20.75 -15.87
N GLU A 322 -14.90 -21.24 -14.88
CA GLU A 322 -16.25 -20.74 -14.57
C GLU A 322 -16.25 -19.27 -14.06
N TYR A 323 -15.07 -18.75 -13.69
CA TYR A 323 -14.88 -17.37 -13.19
C TYR A 323 -14.10 -16.50 -14.19
N ASP A 324 -14.04 -16.90 -15.46
CA ASP A 324 -13.30 -16.19 -16.50
C ASP A 324 -11.79 -15.99 -16.18
N MET A 325 -11.20 -16.93 -15.43
CA MET A 325 -9.79 -16.91 -15.07
C MET A 325 -9.09 -18.18 -15.58
N PRO A 326 -7.77 -18.07 -15.91
CA PRO A 326 -6.93 -19.25 -16.15
C PRO A 326 -6.83 -20.14 -14.91
N VAL A 327 -6.42 -21.39 -15.11
CA VAL A 327 -6.18 -22.33 -14.00
C VAL A 327 -5.18 -21.79 -12.98
N CYS A 328 -5.42 -22.04 -11.70
CA CYS A 328 -4.49 -21.72 -10.64
C CYS A 328 -3.57 -22.92 -10.38
N LEU A 329 -2.27 -22.75 -10.62
CA LEU A 329 -1.25 -23.78 -10.42
C LEU A 329 -0.92 -23.94 -8.93
N ILE A 330 -1.14 -25.15 -8.39
CA ILE A 330 -0.90 -25.47 -6.97
C ILE A 330 0.40 -26.29 -6.79
N LEU A 331 0.57 -27.36 -7.58
CA LEU A 331 1.77 -28.19 -7.56
C LEU A 331 2.32 -28.35 -8.96
N LYS A 332 3.64 -28.36 -9.07
CA LYS A 332 4.34 -28.71 -10.32
C LYS A 332 4.21 -30.21 -10.62
N ARG A 333 4.70 -30.62 -11.80
CA ARG A 333 4.75 -32.04 -12.22
C ARG A 333 5.55 -32.94 -11.27
N ASP A 334 6.58 -32.38 -10.64
CA ASP A 334 7.41 -33.07 -9.65
C ASP A 334 6.82 -33.07 -8.24
N GLY A 335 5.60 -32.55 -8.06
CA GLY A 335 4.91 -32.45 -6.78
C GLY A 335 5.36 -31.27 -5.91
N SER A 336 6.34 -30.48 -6.33
CA SER A 336 6.76 -29.29 -5.58
C SER A 336 5.72 -28.18 -5.64
N THR A 337 5.63 -27.42 -4.55
CA THR A 337 4.65 -26.33 -4.38
C THR A 337 5.03 -25.08 -5.20
N LEU A 338 4.02 -24.26 -5.49
CA LEU A 338 4.15 -23.00 -6.20
C LEU A 338 3.74 -21.82 -5.31
N TYR A 339 3.90 -20.59 -5.81
CA TYR A 339 3.55 -19.37 -5.08
C TYR A 339 2.11 -19.36 -4.53
N PRO A 340 1.05 -19.75 -5.29
CA PRO A 340 -0.32 -19.74 -4.76
C PRO A 340 -0.49 -20.63 -3.52
N THR A 341 0.17 -21.79 -3.50
CA THR A 341 0.09 -22.71 -2.35
C THR A 341 0.66 -22.06 -1.09
N ARG A 342 1.76 -21.34 -1.22
CA ARG A 342 2.40 -20.62 -0.12
C ARG A 342 1.55 -19.45 0.35
N ASP A 343 0.99 -18.68 -0.58
CA ASP A 343 0.15 -17.53 -0.26
C ASP A 343 -1.14 -17.95 0.47
N ILE A 344 -1.77 -19.05 0.03
CA ILE A 344 -2.92 -19.65 0.72
C ILE A 344 -2.53 -20.08 2.14
N ALA A 345 -1.40 -20.79 2.30
CA ALA A 345 -0.92 -21.22 3.61
C ALA A 345 -0.61 -20.04 4.53
N ALA A 346 -0.02 -18.98 3.98
CA ALA A 346 0.27 -17.75 4.71
C ALA A 346 -1.03 -17.03 5.14
N ALA A 347 -2.02 -16.92 4.26
CA ALA A 347 -3.30 -16.30 4.58
C ALA A 347 -4.05 -17.05 5.69
N VAL A 348 -4.10 -18.38 5.60
CA VAL A 348 -4.73 -19.24 6.63
C VAL A 348 -4.01 -19.11 7.97
N TYR A 349 -2.67 -19.12 7.98
CA TYR A 349 -1.88 -18.89 9.19
C TYR A 349 -2.16 -17.53 9.81
N ARG A 350 -2.17 -16.47 8.99
CA ARG A 350 -2.43 -15.08 9.43
C ARG A 350 -3.83 -14.94 10.02
N LYS A 351 -4.85 -15.56 9.41
CA LYS A 351 -6.21 -15.56 9.97
C LYS A 351 -6.25 -16.25 11.32
N ARG A 352 -5.66 -17.45 11.44
CA ARG A 352 -5.60 -18.20 12.70
C ARG A 352 -4.84 -17.47 13.80
N THR A 353 -3.77 -16.74 13.43
CA THR A 353 -2.87 -16.08 14.40
C THR A 353 -3.38 -14.72 14.83
N TYR A 354 -3.83 -13.91 13.90
CA TYR A 354 -4.18 -12.50 14.13
C TYR A 354 -5.68 -12.24 14.16
N ASN A 355 -6.50 -13.21 13.73
CA ASN A 355 -7.95 -13.05 13.59
C ASN A 355 -8.32 -11.73 12.92
N PHE A 356 -7.71 -11.45 11.77
CA PHE A 356 -7.88 -10.19 11.06
C PHE A 356 -9.31 -9.99 10.54
N ASP A 357 -9.75 -8.74 10.50
CA ASP A 357 -10.94 -8.29 9.78
C ASP A 357 -10.61 -7.87 8.34
N LYS A 358 -9.31 -7.68 8.06
CA LYS A 358 -8.80 -7.40 6.71
C LYS A 358 -7.33 -7.80 6.62
N CYS A 359 -6.95 -8.45 5.51
CA CYS A 359 -5.56 -8.74 5.17
C CYS A 359 -5.22 -8.09 3.83
N ILE A 360 -4.34 -7.10 3.86
CA ILE A 360 -3.99 -6.24 2.73
C ILE A 360 -2.63 -6.67 2.18
N TYR A 361 -2.56 -6.91 0.87
CA TYR A 361 -1.34 -7.23 0.14
C TYR A 361 -0.98 -6.09 -0.80
N VAL A 362 0.17 -5.44 -0.58
CA VAL A 362 0.63 -4.32 -1.38
C VAL A 362 1.70 -4.78 -2.35
N THR A 363 1.33 -5.07 -3.58
CA THR A 363 2.24 -5.61 -4.60
C THR A 363 2.04 -4.95 -5.97
N SER A 364 2.96 -5.23 -6.92
CA SER A 364 2.84 -4.69 -8.28
C SER A 364 1.54 -5.12 -8.97
N SER A 365 0.95 -4.24 -9.77
CA SER A 365 -0.22 -4.51 -10.61
C SER A 365 -0.02 -5.70 -11.57
N GLN A 366 1.23 -6.04 -11.89
CA GLN A 366 1.57 -7.22 -12.68
C GLN A 366 1.18 -8.54 -11.99
N GLN A 367 0.95 -8.53 -10.67
CA GLN A 367 0.53 -9.71 -9.91
C GLN A 367 -0.99 -9.78 -9.69
N SER A 368 -1.78 -8.86 -10.27
CA SER A 368 -3.22 -8.79 -10.02
C SER A 368 -3.96 -10.09 -10.38
N LEU A 369 -3.61 -10.74 -11.49
CA LEU A 369 -4.20 -12.03 -11.84
C LEU A 369 -3.87 -13.13 -10.81
N HIS A 370 -2.61 -13.18 -10.36
CA HIS A 370 -2.18 -14.13 -9.34
C HIS A 370 -3.00 -13.98 -8.05
N PHE A 371 -3.18 -12.74 -7.55
CA PHE A 371 -3.99 -12.48 -6.37
C PHE A 371 -5.46 -12.83 -6.58
N ALA A 372 -6.05 -12.47 -7.71
CA ALA A 372 -7.43 -12.84 -8.04
C ALA A 372 -7.64 -14.36 -8.05
N GLN A 373 -6.69 -15.12 -8.60
CA GLN A 373 -6.75 -16.58 -8.68
C GLN A 373 -6.72 -17.21 -7.29
N TRP A 374 -5.72 -16.93 -6.47
CA TRP A 374 -5.62 -17.60 -5.18
C TRP A 374 -6.66 -17.10 -4.16
N PHE A 375 -7.14 -15.85 -4.24
CA PHE A 375 -8.30 -15.39 -3.45
C PHE A 375 -9.53 -16.22 -3.79
N LYS A 376 -9.78 -16.46 -5.09
CA LYS A 376 -10.88 -17.33 -5.53
C LYS A 376 -10.70 -18.76 -5.06
N VAL A 377 -9.47 -19.28 -5.02
CA VAL A 377 -9.20 -20.62 -4.48
C VAL A 377 -9.54 -20.66 -2.98
N VAL A 378 -9.20 -19.64 -2.20
CA VAL A 378 -9.56 -19.53 -0.76
C VAL A 378 -11.08 -19.54 -0.58
N GLU A 379 -11.84 -18.83 -1.43
CA GLU A 379 -13.30 -18.86 -1.45
C GLU A 379 -13.82 -20.27 -1.73
N LEU A 380 -13.31 -20.93 -2.79
CA LEU A 380 -13.70 -22.30 -3.16
C LEU A 380 -13.33 -23.33 -2.09
N MET A 381 -12.30 -23.08 -1.29
CA MET A 381 -11.95 -23.88 -0.11
C MET A 381 -12.93 -23.70 1.06
N GLY A 382 -13.95 -22.86 0.91
CA GLY A 382 -14.99 -22.65 1.91
C GLY A 382 -14.55 -21.83 3.13
N TYR A 383 -13.53 -21.01 3.00
CA TYR A 383 -13.15 -20.06 4.03
C TYR A 383 -14.07 -18.83 3.96
N ASP A 384 -14.82 -18.56 5.03
CA ASP A 384 -15.82 -17.49 5.14
C ASP A 384 -15.22 -16.07 5.18
N TRP A 385 -13.92 -15.98 5.42
CA TRP A 385 -13.16 -14.72 5.46
C TRP A 385 -12.47 -14.37 4.12
N TYR A 386 -12.82 -15.02 3.02
CA TYR A 386 -12.17 -14.79 1.72
C TYR A 386 -12.34 -13.35 1.21
N ASP A 387 -13.42 -12.67 1.55
CA ASP A 387 -13.72 -11.29 1.19
C ASP A 387 -12.97 -10.25 2.06
N GLU A 388 -12.32 -10.70 3.13
CA GLU A 388 -11.41 -9.90 3.95
C GLU A 388 -10.00 -9.76 3.31
N LEU A 389 -9.70 -10.53 2.25
CA LEU A 389 -8.45 -10.46 1.51
C LEU A 389 -8.49 -9.32 0.48
N VAL A 390 -7.52 -8.44 0.54
CA VAL A 390 -7.49 -7.24 -0.31
C VAL A 390 -6.14 -7.11 -1.00
N HIS A 391 -6.13 -7.07 -2.32
CA HIS A 391 -4.95 -6.71 -3.10
C HIS A 391 -4.95 -5.21 -3.37
N VAL A 392 -3.88 -4.53 -3.00
CA VAL A 392 -3.62 -3.12 -3.31
C VAL A 392 -2.52 -3.04 -4.37
N PRO A 393 -2.90 -3.05 -5.66
CA PRO A 393 -1.93 -3.00 -6.76
C PRO A 393 -1.33 -1.60 -6.89
N TYR A 394 -0.05 -1.54 -7.33
CA TYR A 394 0.59 -0.29 -7.73
C TYR A 394 1.35 -0.45 -9.06
N GLY A 395 1.54 0.67 -9.76
CA GLY A 395 2.25 0.75 -11.03
C GLY A 395 3.77 0.60 -10.87
N THR A 396 4.48 0.54 -11.97
CA THR A 396 5.94 0.44 -11.99
C THR A 396 6.58 1.82 -11.83
N VAL A 397 7.83 1.83 -11.36
CA VAL A 397 8.66 3.04 -11.34
C VAL A 397 9.79 2.91 -12.36
N SER A 398 10.03 4.00 -13.11
CA SER A 398 11.21 4.17 -13.96
C SER A 398 12.01 5.39 -13.50
N ILE A 399 13.29 5.45 -13.80
CA ILE A 399 14.11 6.64 -13.57
C ILE A 399 14.47 7.22 -14.94
N ASP A 400 14.17 8.50 -15.14
CA ASP A 400 14.42 9.22 -16.41
C ASP A 400 13.93 8.45 -17.65
N GLY A 401 12.79 7.75 -17.53
CA GLY A 401 12.20 6.96 -18.59
C GLY A 401 12.86 5.59 -18.84
N VAL A 402 13.92 5.26 -18.13
CA VAL A 402 14.59 3.93 -18.24
C VAL A 402 13.91 2.95 -17.29
N LYS A 403 13.32 1.90 -17.85
CA LYS A 403 12.70 0.83 -17.06
C LYS A 403 13.79 0.04 -16.31
N LEU A 404 13.62 -0.10 -15.00
CA LEU A 404 14.55 -0.81 -14.15
C LEU A 404 14.48 -2.33 -14.42
N SER A 405 15.63 -2.98 -14.58
CA SER A 405 15.73 -4.42 -14.78
C SER A 405 16.87 -5.01 -13.97
N THR A 406 16.53 -5.85 -13.01
CA THR A 406 17.51 -6.61 -12.20
C THR A 406 18.30 -7.63 -13.03
N ARG A 407 17.75 -8.09 -14.17
CA ARG A 407 18.39 -9.08 -15.05
C ARG A 407 19.52 -8.49 -15.92
N HIS A 408 19.53 -7.19 -16.13
CA HIS A 408 20.46 -6.51 -17.06
C HIS A 408 21.40 -5.52 -16.35
N GLY A 409 21.51 -5.59 -15.02
CA GLY A 409 22.46 -4.75 -14.25
C GLY A 409 22.07 -3.27 -14.09
N ASN A 410 20.95 -2.82 -14.68
CA ASN A 410 20.46 -1.44 -14.55
C ASN A 410 19.55 -1.31 -13.32
N VAL A 411 20.10 -1.56 -12.14
CA VAL A 411 19.39 -1.43 -10.87
C VAL A 411 19.87 -0.18 -10.18
N VAL A 412 18.95 0.76 -9.93
CA VAL A 412 19.26 1.93 -9.10
C VAL A 412 18.90 1.60 -7.66
N LEU A 413 19.93 1.57 -6.81
CA LEU A 413 19.76 1.25 -5.40
C LEU A 413 19.02 2.38 -4.68
N LEU A 414 18.13 2.03 -3.77
CA LEU A 414 17.35 3.04 -3.05
C LEU A 414 18.25 3.91 -2.15
N ARG A 415 19.30 3.31 -1.56
CA ARG A 415 20.32 4.06 -0.81
C ARG A 415 20.99 5.15 -1.63
N ASP A 416 21.35 4.86 -2.89
CA ASP A 416 22.02 5.83 -3.77
C ASP A 416 21.09 7.00 -4.12
N VAL A 417 19.79 6.69 -4.28
CA VAL A 417 18.75 7.71 -4.51
C VAL A 417 18.60 8.63 -3.29
N PHE A 418 18.59 8.05 -2.09
CA PHE A 418 18.50 8.83 -0.84
C PHE A 418 19.76 9.66 -0.62
N GLU A 419 20.96 9.07 -0.79
CA GLU A 419 22.24 9.79 -0.67
C GLU A 419 22.32 10.97 -1.62
N ALA A 420 21.97 10.78 -2.90
CA ALA A 420 21.94 11.85 -3.88
C ALA A 420 20.96 12.99 -3.52
N ALA A 421 19.79 12.66 -2.98
CA ALA A 421 18.81 13.62 -2.52
C ALA A 421 19.33 14.41 -1.30
N ILE A 422 19.89 13.72 -0.31
CA ILE A 422 20.46 14.31 0.91
C ILE A 422 21.62 15.25 0.55
N GLU A 423 22.53 14.80 -0.35
CA GLU A 423 23.66 15.63 -0.81
C GLU A 423 23.17 16.92 -1.50
N LYS A 424 22.15 16.80 -2.36
CA LYS A 424 21.59 17.95 -3.06
C LYS A 424 20.94 18.95 -2.08
N VAL A 425 20.18 18.46 -1.11
CA VAL A 425 19.57 19.30 -0.06
C VAL A 425 20.66 19.92 0.81
N THR A 426 21.72 19.18 1.17
CA THR A 426 22.86 19.70 1.93
C THR A 426 23.50 20.91 1.24
N LYS A 427 23.73 20.83 -0.08
CA LYS A 427 24.27 21.94 -0.87
C LYS A 427 23.36 23.16 -0.80
N VAL A 428 22.05 22.98 -0.92
CA VAL A 428 21.07 24.08 -0.81
C VAL A 428 21.11 24.70 0.60
N ILE A 429 21.23 23.90 1.66
CA ILE A 429 21.35 24.41 3.03
C ILE A 429 22.64 25.20 3.20
N ASP A 430 23.77 24.72 2.70
CA ASP A 430 25.06 25.37 2.79
C ASP A 430 25.07 26.76 2.05
N GLU A 431 24.35 26.85 0.93
CA GLU A 431 24.19 28.08 0.17
C GLU A 431 23.24 29.09 0.81
N LYS A 432 22.09 28.62 1.33
CA LYS A 432 20.98 29.45 1.79
C LYS A 432 21.00 29.71 3.29
N ASN A 433 21.44 28.77 4.09
CA ASN A 433 21.48 28.85 5.56
C ASN A 433 22.71 28.14 6.13
N PRO A 434 23.94 28.65 5.89
CA PRO A 434 25.18 28.02 6.33
C PRO A 434 25.30 27.89 7.86
N GLY A 435 24.53 28.67 8.62
CA GLY A 435 24.51 28.62 10.08
C GLY A 435 23.54 27.65 10.73
N LEU A 436 22.83 26.80 9.95
CA LEU A 436 21.88 25.83 10.50
C LEU A 436 22.61 24.80 11.35
N GLU A 437 22.22 24.62 12.61
CA GLU A 437 22.90 23.72 13.56
C GLU A 437 22.67 22.22 13.20
N ASN A 438 21.45 21.85 12.80
CA ASN A 438 21.04 20.46 12.53
C ASN A 438 21.03 20.16 11.02
N LYS A 439 22.06 20.55 10.28
CA LYS A 439 22.13 20.44 8.82
C LYS A 439 21.91 19.00 8.33
N LYS A 440 22.58 18.04 8.95
CA LYS A 440 22.54 16.64 8.52
C LYS A 440 21.14 16.06 8.68
N GLU A 441 20.55 16.21 9.86
CA GLU A 441 19.21 15.72 10.17
C GLU A 441 18.16 16.42 9.29
N THR A 442 18.32 17.72 9.07
CA THR A 442 17.42 18.49 8.18
C THR A 442 17.56 18.02 6.74
N ALA A 443 18.78 17.84 6.25
CA ALA A 443 19.00 17.37 4.87
C ALA A 443 18.45 15.95 4.65
N GLU A 444 18.59 15.08 5.62
CA GLU A 444 18.02 13.73 5.58
C GLU A 444 16.48 13.77 5.59
N ALA A 445 15.88 14.51 6.50
CA ALA A 445 14.43 14.64 6.61
C ALA A 445 13.81 15.24 5.33
N VAL A 446 14.44 16.28 4.76
CA VAL A 446 13.94 16.93 3.54
C VAL A 446 14.19 16.02 2.33
N GLY A 447 15.39 15.47 2.17
CA GLY A 447 15.75 14.64 1.02
C GLY A 447 14.92 13.36 0.92
N VAL A 448 14.86 12.58 2.01
CA VAL A 448 14.07 11.34 2.07
C VAL A 448 12.58 11.66 1.99
N GLY A 449 12.11 12.67 2.73
CA GLY A 449 10.72 13.10 2.71
C GLY A 449 10.24 13.54 1.33
N ALA A 450 11.08 14.22 0.56
CA ALA A 450 10.78 14.63 -0.80
C ALA A 450 10.54 13.43 -1.74
N ILE A 451 11.38 12.38 -1.63
CA ILE A 451 11.24 11.17 -2.44
C ILE A 451 9.96 10.41 -2.08
N VAL A 452 9.68 10.26 -0.79
CA VAL A 452 8.46 9.59 -0.29
C VAL A 452 7.22 10.36 -0.75
N PHE A 453 7.22 11.69 -0.59
CA PHE A 453 6.10 12.53 -1.01
C PHE A 453 5.89 12.47 -2.53
N TYR A 454 6.96 12.57 -3.32
CA TYR A 454 6.88 12.48 -4.78
C TYR A 454 6.24 11.15 -5.22
N TYR A 455 6.56 10.06 -4.53
CA TYR A 455 5.96 8.75 -4.81
C TYR A 455 4.46 8.73 -4.46
N LEU A 456 4.11 9.16 -3.24
CA LEU A 456 2.75 9.07 -2.69
C LEU A 456 1.78 10.10 -3.29
N MET A 457 2.26 11.22 -3.85
CA MET A 457 1.39 12.20 -4.50
C MET A 457 0.79 11.70 -5.82
N ASN A 458 1.36 10.67 -6.41
CA ASN A 458 0.90 10.09 -7.66
C ASN A 458 -0.24 9.09 -7.41
N ASN A 459 -1.09 8.90 -8.44
CA ASN A 459 -2.06 7.81 -8.40
C ASN A 459 -1.30 6.47 -8.43
N ARG A 460 -1.48 5.66 -7.38
CA ARG A 460 -0.72 4.42 -7.18
C ARG A 460 -0.76 3.42 -8.34
N ILE A 461 -1.86 3.41 -9.13
CA ILE A 461 -2.03 2.45 -10.25
C ILE A 461 -1.24 2.88 -11.49
N LYS A 462 -0.90 4.16 -11.60
CA LYS A 462 -0.14 4.68 -12.75
C LYS A 462 1.34 4.38 -12.59
N ASP A 463 2.00 4.11 -13.71
CA ASP A 463 3.45 4.07 -13.76
C ASP A 463 4.04 5.45 -13.47
N ILE A 464 5.12 5.48 -12.70
CA ILE A 464 5.80 6.71 -12.27
C ILE A 464 7.13 6.82 -13.00
N SER A 465 7.37 7.94 -13.68
CA SER A 465 8.70 8.33 -14.13
C SER A 465 9.33 9.23 -13.06
N PHE A 466 10.21 8.66 -12.25
CA PHE A 466 10.86 9.38 -11.17
C PHE A 466 11.94 10.30 -11.72
N ARG A 467 11.90 11.58 -11.31
CA ARG A 467 12.91 12.60 -11.61
C ARG A 467 13.31 13.31 -10.33
N MET A 468 14.61 13.25 -10.03
CA MET A 468 15.15 13.81 -8.79
C MET A 468 14.90 15.33 -8.69
N ASP A 469 15.02 16.06 -9.79
CA ASP A 469 14.84 17.50 -9.81
C ASP A 469 13.39 17.91 -9.48
N ASP A 470 12.42 17.14 -9.99
CA ASP A 470 11.01 17.38 -9.72
C ASP A 470 10.67 17.07 -8.24
N ALA A 471 11.24 16.00 -7.70
CA ALA A 471 11.01 15.60 -6.30
C ALA A 471 11.56 16.62 -5.30
N LEU A 472 12.72 17.21 -5.59
CA LEU A 472 13.42 18.17 -4.72
C LEU A 472 13.11 19.64 -5.03
N SER A 473 12.16 19.92 -5.93
CA SER A 473 11.72 21.30 -6.21
C SER A 473 11.05 21.92 -4.98
N PHE A 474 11.33 23.18 -4.72
CA PHE A 474 10.65 24.00 -3.70
C PHE A 474 9.40 24.70 -4.24
N ASP A 475 9.14 24.59 -5.54
CA ASP A 475 7.98 25.17 -6.20
C ASP A 475 6.93 24.09 -6.51
N GLY A 476 5.65 24.42 -6.27
CA GLY A 476 4.53 23.53 -6.58
C GLY A 476 4.21 22.50 -5.49
N ASN A 477 3.59 21.40 -5.88
CA ASN A 477 3.16 20.33 -4.95
C ASN A 477 4.30 19.35 -4.70
N THR A 478 5.23 19.71 -3.85
CA THR A 478 6.43 18.91 -3.54
C THR A 478 6.60 18.67 -2.05
N GLY A 479 7.40 17.66 -1.71
CA GLY A 479 7.75 17.36 -0.31
C GLY A 479 8.40 18.56 0.40
N PRO A 480 9.45 19.19 -0.15
CA PRO A 480 10.05 20.38 0.44
C PRO A 480 9.08 21.54 0.68
N TYR A 481 8.14 21.77 -0.24
CA TYR A 481 7.10 22.81 -0.06
C TYR A 481 6.15 22.48 1.11
N VAL A 482 5.75 21.21 1.25
CA VAL A 482 4.87 20.79 2.36
C VAL A 482 5.59 20.85 3.70
N GLN A 483 6.91 20.56 3.72
CA GLN A 483 7.72 20.62 4.94
C GLN A 483 8.02 22.06 5.38
N TYR A 484 8.11 23.01 4.42
CA TYR A 484 8.26 24.45 4.69
C TYR A 484 6.99 25.00 5.34
#